data_38391380affa1d551648709fed023859
#
_entry.id   38391380affa1d551648709fed023859
#
_cell.length_a   1.000
_cell.length_b   1.000
_cell.length_c   1.000
_cell.angle_alpha   90.00
_cell.angle_beta   90.00
_cell.angle_gamma   90.00
#
_symmetry.space_group_name_H-M   'P 1'
#
loop_
_entity.id
_entity.type
_entity.pdbx_description
1 polymer ?
#
loop_
_entity_poly.entity_id
_entity_poly.type
_entity_poly.pdbx_seq_one_letter_code
_entity_poly.pdbx_strand_id
1 'polypeptide(L)'
;MKIVVAIKQVPERDAPVRIAASGRWIDEDGLQFAMNEPDAYALEHAMALRQKHGGEVVVLSAGPERAAATLRDALAKGADRAIHVLTDKDECDALGVARLLAAAIQPEQPDMVLCGLQSEDHGYGQTGVLLAELLGLPHVSLVLEIEVRDGSVRVKRELEEGWMQMIELPLPAVLAVQSGGVPLSYATLMGIKRARTKELRTVAAADLIAQTGIDLTPEVTLESIALPRKTRSTVLLDGTPREAAAALVEKLRNEAHAL
;
A
#
# COMPACT_ATOMS: atom_id res chain seq x y z
N MET A 1 -16.41 11.56 11.33
CA MET A 1 -15.98 10.21 10.88
C MET A 1 -14.51 10.04 11.17
N LYS A 2 -14.09 8.95 11.78
CA LYS A 2 -12.66 8.64 12.01
C LYS A 2 -12.18 7.66 10.95
N ILE A 3 -11.16 8.04 10.20
CA ILE A 3 -10.56 7.20 9.16
C ILE A 3 -9.13 6.90 9.56
N VAL A 4 -8.76 5.61 9.61
CA VAL A 4 -7.38 5.18 9.76
C VAL A 4 -6.82 4.79 8.39
N VAL A 5 -5.64 5.31 8.05
CA VAL A 5 -4.95 4.98 6.80
C VAL A 5 -3.65 4.25 7.13
N ALA A 6 -3.57 2.98 6.77
CA ALA A 6 -2.33 2.22 6.87
C ALA A 6 -1.41 2.56 5.69
N ILE A 7 -0.17 2.93 6.00
CA ILE A 7 0.82 3.41 5.02
C ILE A 7 2.07 2.57 5.14
N LYS A 8 2.63 2.15 4.00
CA LYS A 8 3.94 1.50 3.92
C LYS A 8 4.99 2.47 3.38
N GLN A 9 6.17 2.44 3.96
CA GLN A 9 7.36 3.03 3.37
C GLN A 9 8.04 2.01 2.46
N VAL A 10 8.33 2.41 1.21
CA VAL A 10 9.00 1.57 0.21
C VAL A 10 10.21 2.30 -0.37
N PRO A 11 11.21 1.62 -0.96
CA PRO A 11 12.25 2.29 -1.74
C PRO A 11 11.64 3.12 -2.87
N GLU A 12 12.22 4.26 -3.19
CA GLU A 12 11.79 5.04 -4.35
C GLU A 12 11.86 4.22 -5.63
N ARG A 13 10.92 4.46 -6.56
CA ARG A 13 10.71 3.68 -7.78
C ARG A 13 11.94 3.54 -8.65
N ASP A 14 12.75 4.59 -8.76
CA ASP A 14 13.97 4.63 -9.57
C ASP A 14 15.24 4.35 -8.74
N ALA A 15 15.10 3.85 -7.52
CA ALA A 15 16.23 3.54 -6.65
C ALA A 15 17.11 2.44 -7.27
N PRO A 16 18.44 2.59 -7.25
CA PRO A 16 19.38 1.61 -7.80
C PRO A 16 19.48 0.40 -6.86
N VAL A 17 18.50 -0.50 -6.93
CA VAL A 17 18.39 -1.67 -6.05
C VAL A 17 19.54 -2.64 -6.27
N ARG A 18 20.23 -2.99 -5.20
CA ARG A 18 21.23 -4.06 -5.11
C ARG A 18 20.76 -5.09 -4.10
N ILE A 19 21.15 -6.35 -4.28
CA ILE A 19 20.84 -7.42 -3.33
C ILE A 19 21.90 -7.40 -2.24
N ALA A 20 21.46 -7.40 -0.97
CA ALA A 20 22.35 -7.50 0.18
C ALA A 20 23.12 -8.84 0.18
N ALA A 21 24.25 -8.88 0.89
CA ALA A 21 25.08 -10.09 0.98
C ALA A 21 24.33 -11.31 1.56
N SER A 22 23.25 -11.08 2.32
CA SER A 22 22.35 -12.14 2.82
C SER A 22 21.59 -12.88 1.73
N GLY A 23 21.44 -12.27 0.55
CA GLY A 23 20.58 -12.76 -0.54
C GLY A 23 19.08 -12.76 -0.24
N ARG A 24 18.67 -12.25 0.92
CA ARG A 24 17.26 -12.25 1.37
C ARG A 24 16.59 -10.88 1.28
N TRP A 25 17.36 -9.81 1.15
CA TRP A 25 16.85 -8.46 1.05
C TRP A 25 17.72 -7.58 0.15
N ILE A 26 17.27 -6.38 -0.10
CA ILE A 26 18.04 -5.35 -0.79
C ILE A 26 19.03 -4.69 0.16
N ASP A 27 20.14 -4.20 -0.39
CA ASP A 27 21.07 -3.32 0.30
C ASP A 27 20.43 -1.93 0.41
N GLU A 28 20.12 -1.49 1.63
CA GLU A 28 19.43 -0.23 1.88
C GLU A 28 20.38 0.99 1.95
N ASP A 29 21.69 0.76 1.91
CA ASP A 29 22.66 1.84 2.02
C ASP A 29 22.54 2.82 0.85
N GLY A 30 22.26 4.09 1.19
CA GLY A 30 22.12 5.18 0.23
C GLY A 30 20.78 5.17 -0.54
N LEU A 31 19.85 4.27 -0.24
CA LEU A 31 18.52 4.29 -0.85
C LEU A 31 17.67 5.43 -0.27
N GLN A 32 16.91 6.06 -1.16
CA GLN A 32 15.80 6.94 -0.77
C GLN A 32 14.53 6.12 -0.63
N PHE A 33 13.67 6.55 0.30
CA PHE A 33 12.40 5.88 0.58
C PHE A 33 11.25 6.87 0.46
N ALA A 34 10.11 6.37 -0.01
CA ALA A 34 8.88 7.14 -0.19
C ALA A 34 7.67 6.41 0.37
N MET A 35 6.53 7.10 0.43
CA MET A 35 5.25 6.47 0.67
C MET A 35 4.88 5.61 -0.53
N ASN A 36 4.45 4.38 -0.28
CA ASN A 36 3.89 3.50 -1.30
C ASN A 36 2.77 4.23 -2.08
N GLU A 37 2.79 4.17 -3.41
CA GLU A 37 1.89 4.97 -4.24
C GLU A 37 0.40 4.64 -3.99
N PRO A 38 -0.06 3.36 -3.95
CA PRO A 38 -1.45 3.07 -3.61
C PRO A 38 -1.89 3.58 -2.23
N ASP A 39 -0.99 3.63 -1.24
CA ASP A 39 -1.29 4.20 0.08
C ASP A 39 -1.43 5.72 0.01
N ALA A 40 -0.69 6.38 -0.89
CA ALA A 40 -0.87 7.81 -1.13
C ALA A 40 -2.28 8.12 -1.69
N TYR A 41 -2.80 7.27 -2.58
CA TYR A 41 -4.20 7.37 -3.05
C TYR A 41 -5.20 7.11 -1.93
N ALA A 42 -4.95 6.13 -1.06
CA ALA A 42 -5.77 5.86 0.12
C ALA A 42 -5.84 7.09 1.05
N LEU A 43 -4.70 7.77 1.26
CA LEU A 43 -4.64 9.00 2.04
C LEU A 43 -5.43 10.13 1.39
N GLU A 44 -5.34 10.33 0.07
CA GLU A 44 -6.11 11.37 -0.63
C GLU A 44 -7.62 11.13 -0.52
N HIS A 45 -8.08 9.88 -0.65
CA HIS A 45 -9.48 9.53 -0.40
C HIS A 45 -9.90 9.87 1.04
N ALA A 46 -9.09 9.51 2.04
CA ALA A 46 -9.36 9.86 3.43
C ALA A 46 -9.46 11.37 3.65
N MET A 47 -8.57 12.14 3.05
CA MET A 47 -8.58 13.60 3.14
C MET A 47 -9.81 14.22 2.48
N ALA A 48 -10.21 13.72 1.31
CA ALA A 48 -11.44 14.17 0.62
C ALA A 48 -12.70 13.85 1.44
N LEU A 49 -12.78 12.64 1.99
CA LEU A 49 -13.89 12.22 2.85
C LEU A 49 -13.97 13.07 4.12
N ARG A 50 -12.83 13.33 4.79
CA ARG A 50 -12.78 14.22 5.95
C ARG A 50 -13.23 15.64 5.59
N GLN A 51 -12.83 16.16 4.45
CA GLN A 51 -13.26 17.50 4.01
C GLN A 51 -14.77 17.57 3.82
N LYS A 52 -15.38 16.50 3.29
CA LYS A 52 -16.82 16.44 3.00
C LYS A 52 -17.69 16.14 4.22
N HIS A 53 -17.22 15.25 5.11
CA HIS A 53 -18.03 14.71 6.21
C HIS A 53 -17.55 15.13 7.61
N GLY A 54 -16.43 15.84 7.69
CA GLY A 54 -15.77 16.16 8.97
C GLY A 54 -15.11 14.94 9.59
N GLY A 55 -14.48 15.14 10.75
CA GLY A 55 -13.87 14.09 11.55
C GLY A 55 -12.34 14.11 11.54
N GLU A 56 -11.72 12.95 11.67
CA GLU A 56 -10.28 12.80 11.90
C GLU A 56 -9.68 11.78 10.93
N VAL A 57 -8.47 12.07 10.42
CA VAL A 57 -7.64 11.14 9.64
C VAL A 57 -6.39 10.79 10.45
N VAL A 58 -6.27 9.53 10.81
CA VAL A 58 -5.12 8.97 11.54
C VAL A 58 -4.30 8.13 10.57
N VAL A 59 -3.00 8.43 10.42
CA VAL A 59 -2.11 7.60 9.61
C VAL A 59 -1.34 6.63 10.48
N LEU A 60 -1.16 5.41 10.01
CA LEU A 60 -0.53 4.33 10.75
C LEU A 60 0.50 3.62 9.86
N SER A 61 1.66 3.30 10.42
CA SER A 61 2.66 2.45 9.77
C SER A 61 3.31 1.52 10.78
N ALA A 62 3.59 0.29 10.38
CA ALA A 62 4.46 -0.62 11.10
C ALA A 62 5.77 -0.78 10.33
N GLY A 63 6.90 -0.60 10.99
CA GLY A 63 8.21 -0.68 10.37
C GLY A 63 9.35 -0.06 11.18
N PRO A 64 10.57 -0.04 10.62
CA PRO A 64 11.75 0.49 11.28
C PRO A 64 11.64 2.01 11.53
N GLU A 65 12.55 2.54 12.32
CA GLU A 65 12.55 3.96 12.73
C GLU A 65 12.41 4.94 11.56
N ARG A 66 13.01 4.61 10.40
CA ARG A 66 12.93 5.45 9.19
C ARG A 66 11.49 5.64 8.67
N ALA A 67 10.55 4.73 8.97
CA ALA A 67 9.15 4.86 8.54
C ALA A 67 8.46 6.09 9.15
N ALA A 68 8.96 6.63 10.25
CA ALA A 68 8.48 7.88 10.85
C ALA A 68 8.56 9.07 9.88
N ALA A 69 9.53 9.09 8.97
CA ALA A 69 9.64 10.15 7.95
C ALA A 69 8.43 10.14 7.02
N THR A 70 8.01 8.97 6.53
CA THR A 70 6.82 8.82 5.66
C THR A 70 5.54 9.21 6.39
N LEU A 71 5.42 8.90 7.68
CA LEU A 71 4.30 9.37 8.49
C LEU A 71 4.31 10.91 8.64
N ARG A 72 5.48 11.55 8.77
CA ARG A 72 5.60 13.01 8.77
C ARG A 72 5.18 13.61 7.43
N ASP A 73 5.47 12.94 6.31
CA ASP A 73 4.99 13.38 4.99
C ASP A 73 3.46 13.31 4.88
N ALA A 74 2.85 12.25 5.39
CA ALA A 74 1.40 12.14 5.47
C ALA A 74 0.76 13.24 6.35
N LEU A 75 1.38 13.57 7.49
CA LEU A 75 0.97 14.69 8.33
C LEU A 75 1.11 16.04 7.63
N ALA A 76 2.13 16.20 6.78
CA ALA A 76 2.34 17.40 5.97
C ALA A 76 1.29 17.55 4.86
N LYS A 77 0.80 16.44 4.30
CA LYS A 77 -0.33 16.41 3.35
C LYS A 77 -1.67 16.69 4.03
N GLY A 78 -1.75 16.60 5.35
CA GLY A 78 -2.94 17.05 6.08
C GLY A 78 -3.50 16.10 7.12
N ALA A 79 -3.07 14.85 7.21
CA ALA A 79 -3.50 13.93 8.26
C ALA A 79 -3.39 14.58 9.65
N ASP A 80 -4.25 14.20 10.57
CA ASP A 80 -4.38 14.91 11.86
C ASP A 80 -3.33 14.46 12.87
N ARG A 81 -3.11 13.15 12.99
CA ARG A 81 -2.08 12.53 13.82
C ARG A 81 -1.56 11.23 13.20
N ALA A 82 -0.48 10.71 13.75
CA ALA A 82 0.16 9.50 13.26
C ALA A 82 0.45 8.51 14.39
N ILE A 83 0.42 7.22 14.06
CA ILE A 83 0.84 6.12 14.92
C ILE A 83 1.94 5.36 14.19
N HIS A 84 3.08 5.19 14.83
CA HIS A 84 4.19 4.39 14.35
C HIS A 84 4.35 3.16 15.24
N VAL A 85 4.07 1.98 14.70
CA VAL A 85 4.41 0.72 15.34
C VAL A 85 5.85 0.41 14.98
N LEU A 86 6.75 0.64 15.95
CA LEU A 86 8.18 0.42 15.75
C LEU A 86 8.47 -1.09 15.81
N THR A 87 8.94 -1.64 14.70
CA THR A 87 9.34 -3.04 14.56
C THR A 87 10.44 -3.16 13.52
N ASP A 88 11.29 -4.17 13.64
CA ASP A 88 12.28 -4.47 12.62
C ASP A 88 11.64 -5.20 11.43
N LYS A 89 12.18 -4.95 10.24
CA LYS A 89 11.63 -5.46 8.97
C LYS A 89 11.67 -6.99 8.83
N ASP A 90 12.64 -7.62 9.49
CA ASP A 90 12.93 -9.05 9.36
C ASP A 90 12.13 -9.92 10.35
N GLU A 91 11.30 -9.30 11.20
CA GLU A 91 10.58 -9.99 12.27
C GLU A 91 9.18 -10.47 11.86
N CYS A 92 8.64 -9.95 10.74
CA CYS A 92 7.23 -10.19 10.37
C CYS A 92 7.06 -10.50 8.88
N ASP A 93 6.20 -11.47 8.59
CA ASP A 93 5.58 -11.62 7.28
C ASP A 93 4.34 -10.70 7.14
N ALA A 94 3.60 -10.81 6.04
CA ALA A 94 2.40 -9.99 5.81
C ALA A 94 1.33 -10.17 6.91
N LEU A 95 1.20 -11.38 7.47
CA LEU A 95 0.26 -11.67 8.54
C LEU A 95 0.72 -11.05 9.86
N GLY A 96 2.00 -11.15 10.20
CA GLY A 96 2.57 -10.52 11.39
C GLY A 96 2.40 -9.00 11.36
N VAL A 97 2.67 -8.36 10.21
CA VAL A 97 2.43 -6.92 10.01
C VAL A 97 0.95 -6.60 10.18
N ALA A 98 0.04 -7.36 9.58
CA ALA A 98 -1.39 -7.13 9.71
C ALA A 98 -1.87 -7.27 11.17
N ARG A 99 -1.32 -8.21 11.94
CA ARG A 99 -1.60 -8.37 13.39
C ARG A 99 -1.16 -7.14 14.19
N LEU A 100 0.03 -6.61 13.93
CA LEU A 100 0.52 -5.37 14.56
C LEU A 100 -0.36 -4.17 14.23
N LEU A 101 -0.71 -4.01 12.96
CA LEU A 101 -1.59 -2.92 12.51
C LEU A 101 -2.99 -3.06 13.14
N ALA A 102 -3.58 -4.27 13.15
CA ALA A 102 -4.89 -4.51 13.76
C ALA A 102 -4.89 -4.18 15.26
N ALA A 103 -3.87 -4.59 16.00
CA ALA A 103 -3.72 -4.27 17.41
C ALA A 103 -3.62 -2.76 17.68
N ALA A 104 -2.96 -2.01 16.79
CA ALA A 104 -2.87 -0.56 16.91
C ALA A 104 -4.16 0.17 16.45
N ILE A 105 -4.93 -0.41 15.53
CA ILE A 105 -6.19 0.14 14.99
C ILE A 105 -7.35 -0.09 15.95
N GLN A 106 -7.43 -1.24 16.59
CA GLN A 106 -8.58 -1.63 17.41
C GLN A 106 -8.94 -0.61 18.51
N PRO A 107 -7.98 -0.02 19.26
CA PRO A 107 -8.30 1.02 20.25
C PRO A 107 -8.80 2.33 19.63
N GLU A 108 -8.50 2.58 18.37
CA GLU A 108 -8.91 3.78 17.65
C GLU A 108 -10.40 3.78 17.29
N GLN A 109 -11.04 2.61 17.20
CA GLN A 109 -12.44 2.44 16.82
C GLN A 109 -12.81 3.26 15.57
N PRO A 110 -12.14 3.04 14.43
CA PRO A 110 -12.39 3.81 13.22
C PRO A 110 -13.74 3.46 12.59
N ASP A 111 -14.35 4.43 11.91
CA ASP A 111 -15.49 4.19 11.03
C ASP A 111 -15.03 3.53 9.71
N MET A 112 -13.76 3.76 9.31
CA MET A 112 -13.20 3.20 8.08
C MET A 112 -11.70 3.02 8.22
N VAL A 113 -11.19 1.92 7.66
CA VAL A 113 -9.76 1.67 7.49
C VAL A 113 -9.45 1.66 5.99
N LEU A 114 -8.49 2.47 5.57
CA LEU A 114 -7.99 2.50 4.20
C LEU A 114 -6.54 2.01 4.16
N CYS A 115 -6.18 1.33 3.10
CA CYS A 115 -4.79 1.00 2.75
C CYS A 115 -4.66 0.94 1.23
N GLY A 116 -3.46 0.94 0.70
CA GLY A 116 -3.22 0.61 -0.70
C GLY A 116 -3.50 -0.85 -0.99
N LEU A 117 -3.83 -1.15 -2.24
CA LEU A 117 -4.08 -2.51 -2.70
C LEU A 117 -2.88 -3.43 -2.45
N GLN A 118 -1.69 -2.95 -2.82
CA GLN A 118 -0.43 -3.68 -2.70
C GLN A 118 0.74 -2.72 -2.58
N SER A 119 1.89 -3.23 -2.13
CA SER A 119 3.12 -2.45 -2.08
C SER A 119 3.96 -2.63 -3.34
N GLU A 120 4.66 -1.57 -3.76
CA GLU A 120 5.52 -1.56 -4.95
C GLU A 120 6.79 -2.42 -4.79
N ASP A 121 7.16 -2.75 -3.54
CA ASP A 121 8.29 -3.62 -3.23
C ASP A 121 7.92 -5.12 -3.26
N HIS A 122 7.06 -5.58 -2.35
CA HIS A 122 6.69 -7.00 -2.24
C HIS A 122 5.53 -7.41 -3.15
N GLY A 123 4.57 -6.52 -3.40
CA GLY A 123 3.43 -6.77 -4.28
C GLY A 123 2.45 -7.85 -3.82
N TYR A 124 2.45 -8.23 -2.54
CA TYR A 124 1.63 -9.36 -2.05
C TYR A 124 0.12 -9.09 -2.08
N GLY A 125 -0.32 -7.83 -1.94
CA GLY A 125 -1.74 -7.49 -1.94
C GLY A 125 -2.55 -8.09 -0.79
N GLN A 126 -1.91 -8.49 0.30
CA GLN A 126 -2.53 -9.27 1.38
C GLN A 126 -2.94 -8.44 2.59
N THR A 127 -2.24 -7.36 2.89
CA THR A 127 -2.39 -6.62 4.16
C THR A 127 -3.82 -6.13 4.39
N GLY A 128 -4.49 -5.57 3.38
CA GLY A 128 -5.86 -5.07 3.52
C GLY A 128 -6.87 -6.18 3.84
N VAL A 129 -6.74 -7.33 3.18
CA VAL A 129 -7.62 -8.50 3.40
C VAL A 129 -7.40 -9.09 4.78
N LEU A 130 -6.13 -9.28 5.17
CA LEU A 130 -5.77 -9.80 6.50
C LEU A 130 -6.22 -8.86 7.62
N LEU A 131 -6.08 -7.55 7.43
CA LEU A 131 -6.57 -6.54 8.37
C LEU A 131 -8.09 -6.63 8.56
N ALA A 132 -8.84 -6.78 7.48
CA ALA A 132 -10.29 -6.91 7.54
C ALA A 132 -10.72 -8.13 8.35
N GLU A 133 -10.11 -9.29 8.10
CA GLU A 133 -10.38 -10.51 8.85
C GLU A 133 -10.03 -10.36 10.33
N LEU A 134 -8.84 -9.83 10.65
CA LEU A 134 -8.39 -9.63 12.02
C LEU A 134 -9.25 -8.63 12.82
N LEU A 135 -9.84 -7.65 12.15
CA LEU A 135 -10.73 -6.67 12.74
C LEU A 135 -12.20 -7.12 12.73
N GLY A 136 -12.54 -8.22 12.06
CA GLY A 136 -13.91 -8.70 11.88
C GLY A 136 -14.78 -7.75 11.05
N LEU A 137 -14.20 -7.05 10.05
CA LEU A 137 -14.85 -6.03 9.27
C LEU A 137 -15.05 -6.46 7.80
N PRO A 138 -16.16 -6.04 7.16
CA PRO A 138 -16.33 -6.22 5.73
C PRO A 138 -15.25 -5.47 4.95
N HIS A 139 -14.86 -6.00 3.75
CA HIS A 139 -13.84 -5.35 2.95
C HIS A 139 -14.11 -5.41 1.45
N VAL A 140 -13.52 -4.45 0.74
CA VAL A 140 -13.39 -4.47 -0.72
C VAL A 140 -11.98 -4.04 -1.13
N SER A 141 -11.42 -4.72 -2.12
CA SER A 141 -10.16 -4.37 -2.78
C SER A 141 -10.37 -3.79 -4.18
N LEU A 142 -9.31 -3.24 -4.79
CA LEU A 142 -9.32 -2.60 -6.11
C LEU A 142 -10.21 -1.35 -6.17
N VAL A 143 -10.33 -0.64 -5.06
CA VAL A 143 -11.23 0.51 -4.93
C VAL A 143 -10.66 1.74 -5.64
N LEU A 144 -11.47 2.35 -6.51
CA LEU A 144 -11.15 3.59 -7.24
C LEU A 144 -11.96 4.80 -6.75
N GLU A 145 -13.20 4.58 -6.31
CA GLU A 145 -14.09 5.66 -5.85
C GLU A 145 -14.79 5.24 -4.56
N ILE A 146 -14.96 6.19 -3.64
CA ILE A 146 -15.57 5.97 -2.33
C ILE A 146 -16.64 7.02 -2.08
N GLU A 147 -17.87 6.57 -1.85
CA GLU A 147 -19.01 7.40 -1.50
C GLU A 147 -19.60 6.95 -0.17
N VAL A 148 -19.52 7.79 0.86
CA VAL A 148 -20.12 7.50 2.17
C VAL A 148 -21.59 7.88 2.14
N ARG A 149 -22.42 6.99 2.69
CA ARG A 149 -23.87 7.12 2.87
C ARG A 149 -24.21 6.94 4.35
N ASP A 150 -25.47 7.10 4.69
CA ASP A 150 -25.92 6.90 6.06
C ASP A 150 -25.72 5.44 6.51
N GLY A 151 -24.77 5.22 7.41
CA GLY A 151 -24.42 3.89 7.93
C GLY A 151 -23.73 2.92 6.94
N SER A 152 -23.46 3.33 5.70
CA SER A 152 -22.82 2.49 4.68
C SER A 152 -21.79 3.24 3.85
N VAL A 153 -20.98 2.49 3.10
CA VAL A 153 -20.09 3.01 2.09
C VAL A 153 -20.34 2.30 0.75
N ARG A 154 -20.51 3.08 -0.29
CA ARG A 154 -20.58 2.58 -1.67
C ARG A 154 -19.23 2.82 -2.34
N VAL A 155 -18.69 1.77 -2.96
CA VAL A 155 -17.40 1.83 -3.66
C VAL A 155 -17.55 1.40 -5.10
N LYS A 156 -16.70 1.96 -5.96
CA LYS A 156 -16.48 1.49 -7.32
C LYS A 156 -15.12 0.81 -7.36
N ARG A 157 -15.10 -0.45 -7.77
CA ARG A 157 -13.87 -1.22 -7.93
C ARG A 157 -13.63 -1.58 -9.39
N GLU A 158 -12.36 -1.65 -9.75
CA GLU A 158 -11.93 -2.11 -11.06
C GLU A 158 -11.92 -3.65 -11.10
N LEU A 159 -12.30 -4.18 -12.25
CA LEU A 159 -12.20 -5.59 -12.58
C LEU A 159 -11.41 -5.74 -13.88
N GLU A 160 -11.17 -6.97 -14.28
CA GLU A 160 -10.48 -7.31 -15.52
C GLU A 160 -11.23 -6.74 -16.75
N GLU A 161 -10.51 -6.53 -17.84
CA GLU A 161 -11.03 -6.04 -19.13
C GLU A 161 -11.75 -4.68 -19.05
N GLY A 162 -11.44 -3.86 -18.05
CA GLY A 162 -12.05 -2.53 -17.88
C GLY A 162 -13.45 -2.54 -17.28
N TRP A 163 -13.94 -3.68 -16.81
CA TRP A 163 -15.21 -3.73 -16.09
C TRP A 163 -15.10 -3.03 -14.75
N MET A 164 -16.20 -2.41 -14.34
CA MET A 164 -16.33 -1.75 -13.03
C MET A 164 -17.49 -2.37 -12.26
N GLN A 165 -17.27 -2.60 -10.97
CA GLN A 165 -18.28 -3.11 -10.06
C GLN A 165 -18.60 -2.08 -8.97
N MET A 166 -19.89 -1.87 -8.73
CA MET A 166 -20.37 -1.06 -7.60
C MET A 166 -20.75 -1.98 -6.45
N ILE A 167 -20.16 -1.76 -5.28
CA ILE A 167 -20.42 -2.54 -4.07
C ILE A 167 -20.83 -1.59 -2.96
N GLU A 168 -21.77 -2.01 -2.12
CA GLU A 168 -22.18 -1.29 -0.92
C GLU A 168 -21.90 -2.17 0.30
N LEU A 169 -21.27 -1.59 1.33
CA LEU A 169 -20.89 -2.24 2.57
C LEU A 169 -21.41 -1.46 3.76
N PRO A 170 -21.79 -2.12 4.87
CA PRO A 170 -22.01 -1.43 6.13
C PRO A 170 -20.67 -0.87 6.66
N LEU A 171 -20.73 0.23 7.41
CA LEU A 171 -19.64 0.75 8.21
C LEU A 171 -19.67 0.15 9.62
N PRO A 172 -18.51 -0.10 10.26
CA PRO A 172 -17.15 0.15 9.79
C PRO A 172 -16.69 -0.86 8.74
N ALA A 173 -15.77 -0.45 7.85
CA ALA A 173 -15.26 -1.28 6.74
C ALA A 173 -13.77 -1.06 6.47
N VAL A 174 -13.11 -2.03 5.83
CA VAL A 174 -11.74 -1.94 5.32
C VAL A 174 -11.76 -1.86 3.80
N LEU A 175 -11.06 -0.87 3.23
CA LEU A 175 -10.99 -0.67 1.78
C LEU A 175 -9.54 -0.64 1.32
N ALA A 176 -9.20 -1.51 0.37
CA ALA A 176 -7.89 -1.51 -0.28
C ALA A 176 -7.98 -0.75 -1.62
N VAL A 177 -7.31 0.39 -1.66
CA VAL A 177 -7.41 1.39 -2.73
C VAL A 177 -6.43 1.08 -3.84
N GLN A 178 -6.91 1.13 -5.08
CA GLN A 178 -6.12 1.06 -6.30
C GLN A 178 -5.56 2.44 -6.65
N SER A 179 -4.41 2.48 -7.29
CA SER A 179 -3.86 3.73 -7.85
C SER A 179 -4.81 4.34 -8.89
N GLY A 180 -5.02 5.66 -8.80
CA GLY A 180 -5.98 6.38 -9.65
C GLY A 180 -7.23 6.81 -8.88
N GLY A 181 -8.26 7.24 -9.60
CA GLY A 181 -9.54 7.67 -9.02
C GLY A 181 -9.55 9.10 -8.45
N VAL A 182 -8.45 9.56 -7.85
CA VAL A 182 -8.28 10.93 -7.32
C VAL A 182 -6.90 11.47 -7.70
N PRO A 183 -6.73 12.80 -7.86
CA PRO A 183 -5.41 13.38 -8.07
C PRO A 183 -4.60 13.34 -6.77
N LEU A 184 -3.31 13.00 -6.87
CA LEU A 184 -2.39 13.08 -5.75
C LEU A 184 -2.01 14.54 -5.47
N SER A 185 -2.10 14.96 -4.20
CA SER A 185 -1.68 16.28 -3.73
C SER A 185 -0.23 16.25 -3.22
N TYR A 186 0.42 17.41 -3.28
CA TYR A 186 1.72 17.63 -2.68
C TYR A 186 1.61 18.38 -1.36
N ALA A 187 2.53 18.08 -0.42
CA ALA A 187 2.61 18.81 0.82
C ALA A 187 2.98 20.29 0.56
N THR A 188 2.22 21.22 1.13
CA THR A 188 2.54 22.63 1.08
C THR A 188 3.65 22.97 2.10
N LEU A 189 4.38 24.09 1.89
CA LEU A 189 5.37 24.56 2.87
C LEU A 189 4.76 24.76 4.27
N MET A 190 3.53 25.26 4.35
CA MET A 190 2.79 25.40 5.60
C MET A 190 2.41 24.05 6.20
N GLY A 191 2.04 23.08 5.37
CA GLY A 191 1.78 21.70 5.78
C GLY A 191 3.02 21.06 6.40
N ILE A 192 4.17 21.17 5.75
CA ILE A 192 5.47 20.67 6.25
C ILE A 192 5.81 21.30 7.60
N LYS A 193 5.62 22.63 7.74
CA LYS A 193 5.87 23.30 9.02
C LYS A 193 4.94 22.80 10.12
N ARG A 194 3.65 22.63 9.84
CA ARG A 194 2.66 22.11 10.80
C ARG A 194 2.90 20.66 11.18
N ALA A 195 3.33 19.83 10.24
CA ALA A 195 3.62 18.42 10.49
C ALA A 195 4.66 18.19 11.60
N ARG A 196 5.58 19.14 11.81
CA ARG A 196 6.62 19.03 12.85
C ARG A 196 6.05 19.02 14.27
N THR A 197 4.89 19.65 14.48
CA THR A 197 4.24 19.77 15.80
C THR A 197 3.03 18.85 15.95
N LYS A 198 2.56 18.22 14.88
CA LYS A 198 1.48 17.23 14.96
C LYS A 198 1.94 15.98 15.71
N GLU A 199 1.01 15.36 16.42
CA GLU A 199 1.24 14.13 17.16
C GLU A 199 1.72 13.02 16.21
N LEU A 200 2.83 12.39 16.60
CA LEU A 200 3.30 11.13 16.08
C LEU A 200 3.63 10.25 17.29
N ARG A 201 2.70 9.36 17.61
CA ARG A 201 2.85 8.41 18.71
C ARG A 201 3.61 7.19 18.22
N THR A 202 4.74 6.89 18.85
CA THR A 202 5.49 5.64 18.61
C THR A 202 5.13 4.62 19.68
N VAL A 203 4.83 3.39 19.24
CA VAL A 203 4.53 2.25 20.09
C VAL A 203 5.47 1.12 19.67
N ALA A 204 6.22 0.55 20.61
CA ALA A 204 7.06 -0.60 20.29
C ALA A 204 6.17 -1.84 20.00
N ALA A 205 6.54 -2.63 18.99
CA ALA A 205 5.83 -3.89 18.71
C ALA A 205 5.81 -4.82 19.93
N ALA A 206 6.91 -4.86 20.70
CA ALA A 206 6.99 -5.64 21.94
C ALA A 206 5.92 -5.25 22.97
N ASP A 207 5.58 -3.96 23.06
CA ASP A 207 4.54 -3.48 23.98
C ASP A 207 3.14 -3.95 23.52
N LEU A 208 2.88 -3.91 22.21
CA LEU A 208 1.62 -4.44 21.65
C LEU A 208 1.50 -5.94 21.85
N ILE A 209 2.57 -6.69 21.62
CA ILE A 209 2.61 -8.14 21.89
C ILE A 209 2.30 -8.42 23.36
N ALA A 210 2.94 -7.72 24.28
CA ALA A 210 2.73 -7.91 25.71
C ALA A 210 1.28 -7.59 26.15
N GLN A 211 0.66 -6.58 25.54
CA GLN A 211 -0.70 -6.15 25.86
C GLN A 211 -1.79 -7.05 25.26
N THR A 212 -1.57 -7.57 24.05
CA THR A 212 -2.60 -8.25 23.27
C THR A 212 -2.40 -9.75 23.15
N GLY A 213 -1.17 -10.24 23.41
CA GLY A 213 -0.82 -11.66 23.23
C GLY A 213 -0.74 -12.10 21.77
N ILE A 214 -0.64 -11.17 20.82
CA ILE A 214 -0.51 -11.52 19.40
C ILE A 214 0.77 -12.28 19.13
N ASP A 215 0.69 -13.32 18.30
CA ASP A 215 1.83 -14.10 17.82
C ASP A 215 2.33 -13.53 16.50
N LEU A 216 3.61 -13.19 16.42
CA LEU A 216 4.27 -12.69 15.22
C LEU A 216 5.11 -13.75 14.51
N THR A 217 5.06 -15.02 14.93
CA THR A 217 5.78 -16.11 14.25
C THR A 217 5.43 -16.08 12.77
N PRO A 218 6.42 -15.92 11.86
CA PRO A 218 6.15 -15.87 10.43
C PRO A 218 5.63 -17.22 9.92
N GLU A 219 4.54 -17.18 9.15
CA GLU A 219 4.00 -18.34 8.42
C GLU A 219 4.67 -18.48 7.05
N VAL A 220 5.25 -17.40 6.54
CA VAL A 220 5.95 -17.35 5.26
C VAL A 220 7.34 -16.76 5.46
N THR A 221 8.36 -17.47 4.97
CA THR A 221 9.76 -17.02 5.04
C THR A 221 10.29 -16.72 3.64
N LEU A 222 10.88 -15.55 3.45
CA LEU A 222 11.59 -15.20 2.22
C LEU A 222 12.95 -15.90 2.21
N GLU A 223 13.12 -16.90 1.33
CA GLU A 223 14.36 -17.68 1.24
C GLU A 223 15.46 -16.89 0.52
N SER A 224 15.14 -16.34 -0.65
CA SER A 224 16.11 -15.59 -1.44
C SER A 224 15.44 -14.66 -2.46
N ILE A 225 16.15 -13.61 -2.83
CA ILE A 225 15.82 -12.74 -3.97
C ILE A 225 16.98 -12.76 -4.97
N ALA A 226 16.65 -12.62 -6.26
CA ALA A 226 17.64 -12.55 -7.33
C ALA A 226 17.25 -11.52 -8.38
N LEU A 227 18.24 -10.87 -8.98
CA LEU A 227 17.97 -10.02 -10.13
C LEU A 227 17.47 -10.88 -11.30
N PRO A 228 16.43 -10.44 -12.02
CA PRO A 228 15.92 -11.17 -13.16
C PRO A 228 16.99 -11.30 -14.24
N ARG A 229 17.21 -12.51 -14.73
CA ARG A 229 18.08 -12.74 -15.88
C ARG A 229 17.39 -12.20 -17.12
N LYS A 230 18.06 -11.33 -17.89
CA LYS A 230 17.58 -10.88 -19.19
C LYS A 230 17.64 -12.05 -20.17
N THR A 231 16.51 -12.71 -20.39
CA THR A 231 16.36 -13.80 -21.36
C THR A 231 15.75 -13.33 -22.68
N ARG A 232 15.41 -12.04 -22.78
CA ARG A 232 14.78 -11.48 -23.98
C ARG A 232 15.82 -11.38 -25.11
N SER A 233 15.52 -12.02 -26.23
CA SER A 233 16.19 -11.83 -27.50
C SER A 233 15.29 -10.93 -28.36
N THR A 234 15.76 -9.70 -28.65
CA THR A 234 15.02 -8.82 -29.57
C THR A 234 15.38 -9.22 -31.01
N VAL A 235 14.36 -9.55 -31.78
CA VAL A 235 14.49 -9.81 -33.22
C VAL A 235 13.98 -8.58 -33.96
N LEU A 236 14.85 -7.94 -34.73
CA LEU A 236 14.45 -6.86 -35.64
C LEU A 236 13.94 -7.50 -36.94
N LEU A 237 12.78 -7.04 -37.39
CA LEU A 237 12.19 -7.51 -38.64
C LEU A 237 12.53 -6.46 -39.74
N ASP A 238 13.33 -6.88 -40.72
CA ASP A 238 13.72 -6.06 -41.83
C ASP A 238 12.68 -6.06 -42.96
N GLY A 239 12.79 -5.10 -43.88
CA GLY A 239 11.95 -4.99 -45.05
C GLY A 239 10.98 -3.78 -45.02
N THR A 240 10.08 -3.73 -45.99
CA THR A 240 9.02 -2.73 -46.03
C THR A 240 8.03 -2.91 -44.82
N PRO A 241 7.29 -1.90 -44.44
CA PRO A 241 6.29 -2.04 -43.35
C PRO A 241 5.31 -3.21 -43.56
N ARG A 242 4.96 -3.51 -44.81
CA ARG A 242 4.09 -4.62 -45.16
C ARG A 242 4.75 -5.99 -44.96
N GLU A 243 6.01 -6.11 -45.36
CA GLU A 243 6.80 -7.34 -45.18
C GLU A 243 7.12 -7.59 -43.71
N ALA A 244 7.49 -6.56 -42.94
CA ALA A 244 7.75 -6.66 -41.51
C ALA A 244 6.47 -7.06 -40.74
N ALA A 245 5.31 -6.48 -41.10
CA ALA A 245 4.03 -6.87 -40.51
C ALA A 245 3.66 -8.32 -40.82
N ALA A 246 3.86 -8.79 -42.07
CA ALA A 246 3.60 -10.18 -42.44
C ALA A 246 4.49 -11.16 -41.66
N ALA A 247 5.81 -10.85 -41.57
CA ALA A 247 6.77 -11.63 -40.81
C ALA A 247 6.45 -11.67 -39.31
N LEU A 248 5.98 -10.55 -38.74
CA LEU A 248 5.53 -10.51 -37.35
C LEU A 248 4.34 -11.44 -37.10
N VAL A 249 3.30 -11.39 -37.94
CA VAL A 249 2.11 -12.26 -37.84
C VAL A 249 2.53 -13.74 -37.93
N GLU A 250 3.42 -14.08 -38.86
CA GLU A 250 3.93 -15.45 -39.02
C GLU A 250 4.66 -15.95 -37.74
N LYS A 251 5.55 -15.10 -37.17
CA LYS A 251 6.27 -15.43 -35.93
C LYS A 251 5.32 -15.55 -34.73
N LEU A 252 4.35 -14.65 -34.58
CA LEU A 252 3.36 -14.73 -33.52
C LEU A 252 2.53 -16.00 -33.60
N ARG A 253 2.20 -16.46 -34.81
CA ARG A 253 1.44 -17.70 -35.03
C ARG A 253 2.26 -18.96 -34.79
N ASN A 254 3.45 -19.04 -35.40
CA ASN A 254 4.22 -20.27 -35.50
C ASN A 254 5.26 -20.44 -34.39
N GLU A 255 5.81 -19.36 -33.83
CA GLU A 255 6.84 -19.41 -32.79
C GLU A 255 6.29 -19.07 -31.41
N ALA A 256 5.49 -18.02 -31.30
CA ALA A 256 4.96 -17.57 -30.01
C ALA A 256 3.59 -18.18 -29.63
N HIS A 257 2.89 -18.81 -30.62
CA HIS A 257 1.54 -19.35 -30.45
C HIS A 257 0.54 -18.36 -29.81
N ALA A 258 0.70 -17.07 -30.16
CA ALA A 258 -0.10 -15.97 -29.59
C ALA A 258 -1.29 -15.55 -30.50
N LEU A 259 -1.44 -16.19 -31.67
CA LEU A 259 -2.52 -15.98 -32.65
C LEU A 259 -3.11 -17.31 -33.10
#